data_1eea05e0b3e7280bc9858061c4ccfe7b
#
_entry.id   1eea05e0b3e7280bc9858061c4ccfe7b
#
_cell.length_a   1.000
_cell.length_b   1.000
_cell.length_c   1.000
_cell.angle_alpha   90.00
_cell.angle_beta   90.00
_cell.angle_gamma   90.00
#
_symmetry.space_group_name_H-M   'P 1'
#
loop_
_entity.id
_entity.type
_entity.pdbx_description
1 polymer ?
#
loop_
_entity_poly.entity_id
_entity_poly.type
_entity_poly.pdbx_seq_one_letter_code
_entity_poly.pdbx_strand_id
1 'polypeptide(L)'
;FKAPLIYNPWFESKGIDAIVVPLVNVVPLTDVAYQTGAQPPSVAHLFGTDLAGRDLFVRCAYGLRISILVALAGALSAIVIGSAVGVTCGLIGGRFDRWTMRVVDGFNSLPHLLLGIVIAATFRGSLLAIIMVVALTHWPQSARLTRAEMLAVGVRDHYRAAITQGFTRAQLLRYHALPRLANQLSVAFGLLIPHAIWHESTLTFLGLGLPPHQPSLGSLLNLGQQALLTGSWWTLAAPAGLLVVTTVAITALIKPKEQHHG
;
A
#
# COMPACT_ATOMS: atom_id res chain seq x y z
N PHE A 1 -17.97 -7.50 31.63
CA PHE A 1 -18.05 -6.46 30.58
C PHE A 1 -17.99 -7.13 29.21
N LYS A 2 -19.14 -7.16 28.50
CA LYS A 2 -19.31 -7.92 27.24
C LYS A 2 -18.93 -7.05 26.02
N ALA A 3 -17.68 -6.65 25.89
CA ALA A 3 -17.20 -5.89 24.75
C ALA A 3 -17.00 -6.71 23.43
N PRO A 4 -16.79 -8.05 23.46
CA PRO A 4 -16.59 -8.83 22.21
C PRO A 4 -17.81 -8.87 21.29
N LEU A 5 -19.04 -8.69 21.82
CA LEU A 5 -20.29 -8.85 21.07
C LEU A 5 -20.64 -7.67 20.14
N ILE A 6 -19.98 -6.52 20.26
CA ILE A 6 -20.31 -5.34 19.47
C ILE A 6 -19.59 -5.34 18.10
N TYR A 7 -18.48 -6.03 17.98
CA TYR A 7 -17.70 -6.07 16.73
C TYR A 7 -18.06 -7.21 15.78
N ASN A 8 -18.54 -8.32 16.31
CA ASN A 8 -18.84 -9.52 15.52
C ASN A 8 -20.06 -9.37 14.58
N PRO A 9 -21.20 -8.79 15.00
CA PRO A 9 -22.36 -8.63 14.12
C PRO A 9 -22.14 -7.67 12.95
N TRP A 10 -21.24 -6.70 13.11
CA TRP A 10 -20.97 -5.72 12.05
C TRP A 10 -20.13 -6.31 10.91
N PHE A 11 -19.19 -7.21 11.21
CA PHE A 11 -18.40 -7.92 10.20
C PHE A 11 -19.23 -8.99 9.50
N GLU A 12 -20.06 -9.73 10.22
CA GLU A 12 -20.96 -10.74 9.67
C GLU A 12 -22.00 -10.12 8.72
N SER A 13 -22.53 -8.93 9.05
CA SER A 13 -23.50 -8.22 8.20
C SER A 13 -22.93 -7.70 6.88
N LYS A 14 -21.62 -7.70 6.69
CA LYS A 14 -20.93 -7.17 5.50
C LYS A 14 -20.33 -8.24 4.59
N GLY A 15 -20.47 -9.52 4.91
CA GLY A 15 -20.03 -10.62 4.03
C GLY A 15 -18.52 -10.67 3.75
N ILE A 16 -17.69 -10.10 4.65
CA ILE A 16 -16.23 -10.02 4.48
C ILE A 16 -15.50 -11.25 5.04
N ASP A 17 -16.27 -12.25 5.50
CA ASP A 17 -15.83 -13.28 6.45
C ASP A 17 -15.06 -14.48 5.90
N ALA A 18 -14.87 -14.62 4.59
CA ALA A 18 -14.55 -15.98 4.14
C ALA A 18 -13.06 -16.37 4.06
N ILE A 19 -12.08 -15.45 4.10
CA ILE A 19 -10.70 -15.83 3.75
C ILE A 19 -9.60 -15.48 4.79
N VAL A 20 -9.84 -14.56 5.73
CA VAL A 20 -8.77 -14.08 6.66
C VAL A 20 -9.08 -14.35 8.14
N VAL A 21 -10.26 -14.86 8.43
CA VAL A 21 -10.85 -14.91 9.76
C VAL A 21 -10.40 -16.08 10.67
N PRO A 22 -9.94 -17.25 10.19
CA PRO A 22 -9.67 -18.36 11.12
C PRO A 22 -8.58 -18.11 12.16
N LEU A 23 -7.60 -17.26 11.85
CA LEU A 23 -6.52 -16.92 12.78
C LEU A 23 -6.87 -15.78 13.75
N VAL A 24 -7.87 -14.99 13.43
CA VAL A 24 -8.25 -13.78 14.15
C VAL A 24 -9.28 -14.04 15.26
N ASN A 25 -10.09 -15.08 15.13
CA ASN A 25 -11.12 -15.43 16.12
C ASN A 25 -10.58 -16.16 17.37
N VAL A 26 -9.28 -16.49 17.40
CA VAL A 26 -8.71 -17.27 18.51
C VAL A 26 -8.27 -16.39 19.68
N VAL A 27 -7.98 -15.09 19.44
CA VAL A 27 -7.56 -14.18 20.52
C VAL A 27 -8.22 -12.80 20.33
N PRO A 28 -9.07 -12.35 21.26
CA PRO A 28 -9.71 -11.05 21.14
C PRO A 28 -8.70 -9.90 21.28
N LEU A 29 -8.79 -8.89 20.40
CA LEU A 29 -8.01 -7.64 20.46
C LEU A 29 -8.13 -6.89 21.80
N THR A 30 -9.12 -7.25 22.60
CA THR A 30 -9.58 -6.55 23.81
C THR A 30 -9.17 -7.22 25.10
N ASP A 31 -8.44 -8.33 25.09
CA ASP A 31 -7.88 -8.88 26.33
C ASP A 31 -6.81 -7.94 26.87
N VAL A 32 -7.27 -7.06 27.74
CA VAL A 32 -6.46 -6.02 28.35
C VAL A 32 -6.20 -6.40 29.79
N ALA A 33 -4.99 -6.86 30.05
CA ALA A 33 -4.53 -7.16 31.41
C ALA A 33 -3.79 -5.93 31.98
N TYR A 34 -4.51 -4.84 32.20
CA TYR A 34 -3.93 -3.59 32.75
C TYR A 34 -3.09 -3.77 34.01
N GLN A 35 -3.32 -4.85 34.75
CA GLN A 35 -2.61 -5.15 35.98
C GLN A 35 -1.20 -5.70 35.74
N THR A 36 -0.89 -6.21 34.53
CA THR A 36 0.41 -6.85 34.26
C THR A 36 1.38 -5.94 33.49
N GLY A 37 0.87 -4.88 32.85
CA GLY A 37 1.70 -3.96 32.07
C GLY A 37 2.44 -4.63 30.90
N ALA A 38 3.54 -4.01 30.47
CA ALA A 38 4.37 -4.56 29.40
C ALA A 38 5.20 -5.74 29.90
N GLN A 39 4.97 -6.92 29.35
CA GLN A 39 5.73 -8.14 29.62
C GLN A 39 6.60 -8.51 28.44
N PRO A 40 7.82 -9.02 28.66
CA PRO A 40 8.71 -9.46 27.61
C PRO A 40 8.15 -10.68 26.84
N PRO A 41 8.67 -10.97 25.65
CA PRO A 41 8.31 -12.14 24.88
C PRO A 41 8.41 -13.43 25.72
N SER A 42 7.36 -14.26 25.63
CA SER A 42 7.23 -15.52 26.37
C SER A 42 6.43 -16.54 25.55
N VAL A 43 6.34 -17.78 26.06
CA VAL A 43 5.51 -18.83 25.40
C VAL A 43 4.02 -18.44 25.39
N ALA A 44 3.56 -17.70 26.39
CA ALA A 44 2.17 -17.21 26.47
C ALA A 44 1.93 -16.00 25.55
N HIS A 45 2.95 -15.16 25.34
CA HIS A 45 2.92 -13.95 24.51
C HIS A 45 4.15 -13.91 23.63
N LEU A 46 4.06 -14.44 22.39
CA LEU A 46 5.19 -14.64 21.50
C LEU A 46 6.01 -13.34 21.25
N PHE A 47 5.33 -12.21 21.11
CA PHE A 47 5.97 -10.90 20.94
C PHE A 47 5.94 -10.05 22.22
N GLY A 48 5.54 -10.66 23.35
CA GLY A 48 5.28 -9.93 24.59
C GLY A 48 3.96 -9.17 24.57
N THR A 49 3.80 -8.27 25.55
CA THR A 49 2.62 -7.40 25.66
C THR A 49 3.00 -5.94 25.53
N ASP A 50 2.04 -5.08 25.19
CA ASP A 50 2.21 -3.62 25.18
C ASP A 50 2.05 -3.03 26.61
N LEU A 51 2.19 -1.70 26.73
CA LEU A 51 2.05 -1.00 28.03
C LEU A 51 0.66 -1.19 28.69
N ALA A 52 -0.36 -1.54 27.90
CA ALA A 52 -1.71 -1.85 28.40
C ALA A 52 -1.92 -3.34 28.67
N GLY A 53 -0.88 -4.17 28.59
CA GLY A 53 -0.97 -5.62 28.78
C GLY A 53 -1.61 -6.39 27.62
N ARG A 54 -1.81 -5.77 26.46
CA ARG A 54 -2.41 -6.41 25.28
C ARG A 54 -1.36 -7.23 24.52
N ASP A 55 -1.75 -8.40 24.02
CA ASP A 55 -0.87 -9.26 23.24
C ASP A 55 -0.40 -8.56 21.96
N LEU A 56 0.93 -8.43 21.82
CA LEU A 56 1.53 -7.70 20.72
C LEU A 56 1.51 -8.49 19.41
N PHE A 57 1.56 -9.83 19.45
CA PHE A 57 1.47 -10.66 18.25
C PHE A 57 0.12 -10.47 17.56
N VAL A 58 -0.97 -10.52 18.33
CA VAL A 58 -2.33 -10.32 17.83
C VAL A 58 -2.46 -8.91 17.22
N ARG A 59 -1.98 -7.89 17.93
CA ARG A 59 -1.99 -6.50 17.44
C ARG A 59 -1.16 -6.31 16.16
N CYS A 60 -0.02 -6.97 16.07
CA CYS A 60 0.81 -6.98 14.86
C CYS A 60 0.08 -7.62 13.68
N ALA A 61 -0.62 -8.74 13.88
CA ALA A 61 -1.40 -9.40 12.82
C ALA A 61 -2.53 -8.49 12.29
N TYR A 62 -3.27 -7.85 13.18
CA TYR A 62 -4.30 -6.87 12.81
C TYR A 62 -3.69 -5.63 12.13
N GLY A 63 -2.58 -5.12 12.67
CA GLY A 63 -1.87 -3.98 12.10
C GLY A 63 -1.38 -4.26 10.69
N LEU A 64 -0.82 -5.43 10.45
CA LEU A 64 -0.38 -5.87 9.14
C LEU A 64 -1.53 -5.92 8.13
N ARG A 65 -2.68 -6.47 8.53
CA ARG A 65 -3.88 -6.50 7.68
C ARG A 65 -4.29 -5.10 7.23
N ILE A 66 -4.35 -4.14 8.16
CA ILE A 66 -4.75 -2.76 7.84
C ILE A 66 -3.72 -2.10 6.93
N SER A 67 -2.43 -2.21 7.26
CA SER A 67 -1.36 -1.64 6.43
C SER A 67 -1.35 -2.21 5.01
N ILE A 68 -1.59 -3.52 4.84
CA ILE A 68 -1.70 -4.15 3.51
C ILE A 68 -2.93 -3.63 2.76
N LEU A 69 -4.10 -3.54 3.39
CA LEU A 69 -5.32 -3.05 2.74
C LEU A 69 -5.16 -1.61 2.25
N VAL A 70 -4.59 -0.74 3.08
CA VAL A 70 -4.29 0.65 2.71
C VAL A 70 -3.31 0.72 1.55
N ALA A 71 -2.25 -0.08 1.61
CA ALA A 71 -1.24 -0.13 0.56
C ALA A 71 -1.82 -0.62 -0.77
N LEU A 72 -2.63 -1.68 -0.75
CA LEU A 72 -3.31 -2.20 -1.94
C LEU A 72 -4.24 -1.15 -2.56
N ALA A 73 -5.08 -0.51 -1.74
CA ALA A 73 -6.02 0.52 -2.22
C ALA A 73 -5.27 1.74 -2.79
N GLY A 74 -4.24 2.22 -2.10
CA GLY A 74 -3.43 3.35 -2.55
C GLY A 74 -2.64 3.06 -3.82
N ALA A 75 -1.98 1.89 -3.88
CA ALA A 75 -1.24 1.45 -5.06
C ALA A 75 -2.17 1.26 -6.28
N LEU A 76 -3.33 0.63 -6.08
CA LEU A 76 -4.32 0.46 -7.15
C LEU A 76 -4.79 1.82 -7.69
N SER A 77 -5.13 2.74 -6.80
CA SER A 77 -5.55 4.09 -7.18
C SER A 77 -4.46 4.83 -7.95
N ALA A 78 -3.20 4.76 -7.52
CA ALA A 78 -2.06 5.37 -8.21
C ALA A 78 -1.86 4.79 -9.62
N ILE A 79 -1.95 3.47 -9.76
CA ILE A 79 -1.82 2.77 -11.05
C ILE A 79 -2.98 3.14 -11.98
N VAL A 80 -4.23 3.14 -11.50
CA VAL A 80 -5.40 3.47 -12.32
C VAL A 80 -5.33 4.91 -12.82
N ILE A 81 -5.08 5.87 -11.94
CA ILE A 81 -4.96 7.28 -12.31
C ILE A 81 -3.78 7.48 -13.28
N GLY A 82 -2.60 6.98 -12.92
CA GLY A 82 -1.40 7.14 -13.72
C GLY A 82 -1.51 6.47 -15.09
N SER A 83 -2.05 5.25 -15.16
CA SER A 83 -2.23 4.56 -16.44
C SER A 83 -3.25 5.26 -17.34
N ALA A 84 -4.35 5.79 -16.79
CA ALA A 84 -5.30 6.57 -17.57
C ALA A 84 -4.65 7.82 -18.19
N VAL A 85 -3.86 8.55 -17.41
CA VAL A 85 -3.10 9.71 -17.90
C VAL A 85 -2.05 9.30 -18.94
N GLY A 86 -1.26 8.26 -18.66
CA GLY A 86 -0.21 7.78 -19.55
C GLY A 86 -0.74 7.28 -20.90
N VAL A 87 -1.84 6.51 -20.89
CA VAL A 87 -2.53 6.06 -22.12
C VAL A 87 -3.03 7.24 -22.91
N THR A 88 -3.69 8.20 -22.27
CA THR A 88 -4.23 9.39 -22.93
C THR A 88 -3.12 10.21 -23.57
N CYS A 89 -1.98 10.40 -22.91
CA CYS A 89 -0.80 11.05 -23.46
C CYS A 89 -0.23 10.30 -24.67
N GLY A 90 -0.15 8.97 -24.58
CA GLY A 90 0.36 8.15 -25.69
C GLY A 90 -0.56 8.14 -26.92
N LEU A 91 -1.89 8.24 -26.73
CA LEU A 91 -2.87 8.26 -27.81
C LEU A 91 -3.01 9.63 -28.49
N ILE A 92 -3.03 10.73 -27.71
CA ILE A 92 -3.25 12.08 -28.23
C ILE A 92 -1.94 12.66 -28.74
N GLY A 93 -0.85 12.52 -27.98
CA GLY A 93 0.45 13.03 -28.35
C GLY A 93 0.54 14.57 -28.41
N GLY A 94 1.55 15.07 -29.12
CA GLY A 94 1.68 16.47 -29.50
C GLY A 94 1.79 17.47 -28.35
N ARG A 95 1.00 18.54 -28.37
CA ARG A 95 1.00 19.58 -27.33
C ARG A 95 0.40 19.10 -26.04
N PHE A 96 -0.67 18.29 -26.10
CA PHE A 96 -1.34 17.72 -24.93
C PHE A 96 -0.37 16.89 -24.10
N ASP A 97 0.33 15.96 -24.74
CA ASP A 97 1.32 15.11 -24.08
C ASP A 97 2.42 15.95 -23.40
N ARG A 98 2.95 16.94 -24.10
CA ARG A 98 4.00 17.82 -23.55
C ARG A 98 3.55 18.59 -22.32
N TRP A 99 2.35 19.16 -22.34
CA TRP A 99 1.81 19.90 -21.19
C TRP A 99 1.51 18.98 -20.00
N THR A 100 0.87 17.84 -20.26
CA THR A 100 0.57 16.87 -19.20
C THR A 100 1.84 16.35 -18.56
N MET A 101 2.88 16.04 -19.35
CA MET A 101 4.16 15.61 -18.78
C MET A 101 4.87 16.70 -17.98
N ARG A 102 4.72 17.98 -18.30
CA ARG A 102 5.22 19.06 -17.45
C ARG A 102 4.51 19.11 -16.09
N VAL A 103 3.19 18.87 -16.06
CA VAL A 103 2.46 18.76 -14.80
C VAL A 103 2.97 17.54 -14.00
N VAL A 104 3.13 16.40 -14.65
CA VAL A 104 3.72 15.19 -14.05
C VAL A 104 5.11 15.46 -13.48
N ASP A 105 5.93 16.22 -14.21
CA ASP A 105 7.27 16.61 -13.77
C ASP A 105 7.23 17.52 -12.55
N GLY A 106 6.29 18.48 -12.53
CA GLY A 106 6.04 19.35 -11.37
C GLY A 106 5.68 18.55 -10.11
N PHE A 107 4.79 17.56 -10.21
CA PHE A 107 4.47 16.67 -9.09
C PHE A 107 5.68 15.86 -8.63
N ASN A 108 6.47 15.33 -9.54
CA ASN A 108 7.67 14.57 -9.20
C ASN A 108 8.82 15.42 -8.62
N SER A 109 8.81 16.73 -8.81
CA SER A 109 9.80 17.62 -8.20
C SER A 109 9.55 17.87 -6.71
N LEU A 110 8.33 17.59 -6.24
CA LEU A 110 7.98 17.71 -4.82
C LEU A 110 8.50 16.49 -4.05
N PRO A 111 9.11 16.68 -2.87
CA PRO A 111 9.46 15.56 -2.01
C PRO A 111 8.20 14.80 -1.58
N HIS A 112 8.08 13.53 -1.97
CA HIS A 112 6.87 12.70 -1.75
C HIS A 112 6.40 12.69 -0.30
N LEU A 113 7.35 12.58 0.65
CA LEU A 113 7.04 12.60 2.08
C LEU A 113 6.47 13.95 2.52
N LEU A 114 7.00 15.08 2.05
CA LEU A 114 6.48 16.39 2.41
C LEU A 114 5.05 16.57 1.92
N LEU A 115 4.76 16.21 0.67
CA LEU A 115 3.40 16.24 0.14
C LEU A 115 2.47 15.33 0.95
N GLY A 116 2.93 14.12 1.30
CA GLY A 116 2.20 13.19 2.15
C GLY A 116 1.90 13.73 3.54
N ILE A 117 2.87 14.38 4.17
CA ILE A 117 2.73 15.02 5.50
C ILE A 117 1.66 16.13 5.44
N VAL A 118 1.70 17.00 4.43
CA VAL A 118 0.72 18.10 4.28
C VAL A 118 -0.70 17.55 4.16
N ILE A 119 -0.92 16.56 3.28
CA ILE A 119 -2.24 15.94 3.09
C ILE A 119 -2.69 15.23 4.38
N ALA A 120 -1.83 14.41 4.99
CA ALA A 120 -2.16 13.65 6.19
C ALA A 120 -2.41 14.58 7.40
N ALA A 121 -1.68 15.69 7.53
CA ALA A 121 -1.88 16.68 8.58
C ALA A 121 -3.23 17.41 8.45
N THR A 122 -3.69 17.64 7.21
CA THR A 122 -4.99 18.30 6.95
C THR A 122 -6.17 17.38 7.30
N PHE A 123 -6.03 16.06 7.07
CA PHE A 123 -7.11 15.07 7.26
C PHE A 123 -6.71 14.00 8.27
N ARG A 124 -6.23 14.40 9.44
CA ARG A 124 -5.74 13.51 10.49
C ARG A 124 -6.72 12.39 10.84
N GLY A 125 -6.19 11.19 11.02
CA GLY A 125 -6.98 10.02 11.43
C GLY A 125 -7.86 9.42 10.34
N SER A 126 -7.78 9.90 9.10
CA SER A 126 -8.58 9.41 7.99
C SER A 126 -7.81 8.34 7.19
N LEU A 127 -8.37 7.13 7.15
CA LEU A 127 -7.86 6.05 6.30
C LEU A 127 -7.85 6.47 4.82
N LEU A 128 -8.89 7.18 4.38
CA LEU A 128 -8.99 7.69 3.01
C LEU A 128 -7.86 8.69 2.70
N ALA A 129 -7.50 9.54 3.66
CA ALA A 129 -6.40 10.48 3.47
C ALA A 129 -5.07 9.77 3.18
N ILE A 130 -4.78 8.68 3.89
CA ILE A 130 -3.56 7.91 3.65
C ILE A 130 -3.58 7.24 2.27
N ILE A 131 -4.72 6.67 1.87
CA ILE A 131 -4.91 6.12 0.52
C ILE A 131 -4.69 7.20 -0.53
N MET A 132 -5.27 8.40 -0.33
CA MET A 132 -5.06 9.54 -1.22
C MET A 132 -3.60 10.00 -1.27
N VAL A 133 -2.88 9.99 -0.15
CA VAL A 133 -1.45 10.32 -0.13
C VAL A 133 -0.70 9.39 -1.07
N VAL A 134 -0.87 8.08 -0.93
CA VAL A 134 -0.20 7.10 -1.80
C VAL A 134 -0.61 7.30 -3.26
N ALA A 135 -1.90 7.47 -3.52
CA ALA A 135 -2.40 7.69 -4.87
C ALA A 135 -1.79 8.94 -5.51
N LEU A 136 -1.85 10.10 -4.83
CA LEU A 136 -1.41 11.39 -5.34
C LEU A 136 0.11 11.53 -5.44
N THR A 137 0.86 10.79 -4.65
CA THR A 137 2.34 10.84 -4.72
C THR A 137 2.92 9.89 -5.76
N HIS A 138 2.21 8.83 -6.17
CA HIS A 138 2.77 7.79 -7.04
C HIS A 138 2.12 7.69 -8.44
N TRP A 139 0.95 8.34 -8.68
CA TRP A 139 0.36 8.37 -10.03
C TRP A 139 1.29 8.97 -11.11
N PRO A 140 2.17 9.98 -10.81
CA PRO A 140 3.01 10.56 -11.84
C PRO A 140 4.03 9.56 -12.39
N GLN A 141 4.59 8.72 -11.53
CA GLN A 141 5.52 7.66 -11.94
C GLN A 141 4.81 6.62 -12.80
N SER A 142 3.60 6.21 -12.42
CA SER A 142 2.76 5.29 -13.20
C SER A 142 2.38 5.88 -14.55
N ALA A 143 2.10 7.18 -14.62
CA ALA A 143 1.79 7.88 -15.86
C ALA A 143 2.99 7.89 -16.83
N ARG A 144 4.19 8.17 -16.35
CA ARG A 144 5.43 8.12 -17.15
C ARG A 144 5.70 6.71 -17.67
N LEU A 145 5.58 5.70 -16.81
CA LEU A 145 5.79 4.31 -17.19
C LEU A 145 4.82 3.88 -18.31
N THR A 146 3.54 4.17 -18.12
CA THR A 146 2.49 3.82 -19.08
C THR A 146 2.68 4.56 -20.41
N ARG A 147 3.00 5.86 -20.35
CA ARG A 147 3.30 6.64 -21.56
C ARG A 147 4.50 6.08 -22.32
N ALA A 148 5.58 5.74 -21.62
CA ALA A 148 6.79 5.20 -22.26
C ALA A 148 6.47 3.88 -22.97
N GLU A 149 5.68 2.99 -22.36
CA GLU A 149 5.28 1.74 -22.98
C GLU A 149 4.35 1.96 -24.18
N MET A 150 3.41 2.92 -24.10
CA MET A 150 2.55 3.29 -25.24
C MET A 150 3.38 3.74 -26.45
N LEU A 151 4.41 4.56 -26.22
CA LEU A 151 5.31 4.99 -27.28
C LEU A 151 6.14 3.83 -27.83
N ALA A 152 6.64 2.94 -26.96
CA ALA A 152 7.40 1.76 -27.35
C ALA A 152 6.57 0.77 -28.19
N VAL A 153 5.30 0.61 -27.88
CA VAL A 153 4.39 -0.22 -28.71
C VAL A 153 4.16 0.41 -30.08
N GLY A 154 4.01 1.74 -30.13
CA GLY A 154 3.72 2.47 -31.38
C GLY A 154 4.78 2.37 -32.47
N VAL A 155 6.04 2.05 -32.12
CA VAL A 155 7.14 1.90 -33.11
C VAL A 155 7.35 0.47 -33.60
N ARG A 156 6.60 -0.52 -33.06
CA ARG A 156 6.76 -1.94 -33.41
C ARG A 156 6.13 -2.26 -34.76
N ASP A 157 6.74 -3.18 -35.50
CA ASP A 157 6.31 -3.55 -36.86
C ASP A 157 4.88 -4.11 -36.88
N HIS A 158 4.51 -4.98 -35.96
CA HIS A 158 3.15 -5.53 -35.88
C HIS A 158 2.09 -4.45 -35.58
N TYR A 159 2.42 -3.41 -34.83
CA TYR A 159 1.53 -2.27 -34.57
C TYR A 159 1.36 -1.42 -35.82
N ARG A 160 2.46 -1.16 -36.53
CA ARG A 160 2.45 -0.44 -37.81
C ARG A 160 1.69 -1.21 -38.88
N ALA A 161 1.89 -2.53 -38.96
CA ALA A 161 1.12 -3.39 -39.87
C ALA A 161 -0.40 -3.35 -39.58
N ALA A 162 -0.80 -3.34 -38.29
CA ALA A 162 -2.20 -3.19 -37.93
C ALA A 162 -2.80 -1.83 -38.37
N ILE A 163 -2.01 -0.75 -38.32
CA ILE A 163 -2.44 0.57 -38.83
C ILE A 163 -2.68 0.48 -40.34
N THR A 164 -1.77 -0.14 -41.12
CA THR A 164 -1.94 -0.28 -42.58
C THR A 164 -3.12 -1.19 -42.94
N GLN A 165 -3.53 -2.11 -42.06
CA GLN A 165 -4.72 -2.95 -42.21
C GLN A 165 -6.02 -2.21 -41.83
N GLY A 166 -5.96 -0.94 -41.42
CA GLY A 166 -7.13 -0.14 -41.08
C GLY A 166 -7.67 -0.29 -39.67
N PHE A 167 -6.89 -0.82 -38.73
CA PHE A 167 -7.29 -0.89 -37.33
C PHE A 167 -7.53 0.50 -36.73
N THR A 168 -8.63 0.67 -36.04
CA THR A 168 -8.96 1.90 -35.30
C THR A 168 -8.08 2.06 -34.07
N ARG A 169 -7.94 3.29 -33.55
CA ARG A 169 -7.19 3.56 -32.30
C ARG A 169 -7.66 2.70 -31.13
N ALA A 170 -8.96 2.47 -31.01
CA ALA A 170 -9.53 1.62 -29.97
C ALA A 170 -9.10 0.15 -30.11
N GLN A 171 -9.08 -0.37 -31.34
CA GLN A 171 -8.60 -1.74 -31.63
C GLN A 171 -7.10 -1.87 -31.38
N LEU A 172 -6.29 -0.90 -31.80
CA LEU A 172 -4.86 -0.86 -31.52
C LEU A 172 -4.58 -0.84 -30.01
N LEU A 173 -5.31 -0.02 -29.26
CA LEU A 173 -5.21 0.01 -27.79
C LEU A 173 -5.58 -1.36 -27.21
N ARG A 174 -6.73 -1.92 -27.57
CA ARG A 174 -7.26 -3.14 -26.98
C ARG A 174 -6.42 -4.38 -27.28
N TYR A 175 -5.98 -4.55 -28.53
CA TYR A 175 -5.33 -5.79 -28.98
C TYR A 175 -3.81 -5.74 -28.92
N HIS A 176 -3.21 -4.57 -28.99
CA HIS A 176 -1.73 -4.43 -29.02
C HIS A 176 -1.15 -3.77 -27.77
N ALA A 177 -1.76 -2.68 -27.28
CA ALA A 177 -1.19 -1.92 -26.18
C ALA A 177 -1.63 -2.46 -24.81
N LEU A 178 -2.93 -2.67 -24.56
CA LEU A 178 -3.44 -3.10 -23.26
C LEU A 178 -2.85 -4.41 -22.73
N PRO A 179 -2.69 -5.48 -23.53
CA PRO A 179 -2.12 -6.74 -23.01
C PRO A 179 -0.69 -6.54 -22.49
N ARG A 180 0.07 -5.69 -23.16
CA ARG A 180 1.43 -5.38 -22.78
C ARG A 180 1.49 -4.45 -21.58
N LEU A 181 0.66 -3.42 -21.56
CA LEU A 181 0.48 -2.53 -20.42
C LEU A 181 0.05 -3.30 -19.17
N ALA A 182 -0.88 -4.23 -19.27
CA ALA A 182 -1.35 -5.03 -18.15
C ALA A 182 -0.22 -5.79 -17.47
N ASN A 183 0.68 -6.41 -18.26
CA ASN A 183 1.84 -7.09 -17.70
C ASN A 183 2.80 -6.11 -16.99
N GLN A 184 3.12 -4.98 -17.62
CA GLN A 184 3.99 -3.96 -17.05
C GLN A 184 3.39 -3.32 -15.79
N LEU A 185 2.09 -3.02 -15.83
CA LEU A 185 1.38 -2.41 -14.71
C LEU A 185 1.19 -3.38 -13.55
N SER A 186 1.04 -4.69 -13.79
CA SER A 186 0.98 -5.69 -12.72
C SER A 186 2.28 -5.77 -11.93
N VAL A 187 3.43 -5.70 -12.61
CA VAL A 187 4.74 -5.63 -11.96
C VAL A 187 4.90 -4.32 -11.19
N ALA A 188 4.55 -3.19 -11.81
CA ALA A 188 4.62 -1.88 -11.17
C ALA A 188 3.71 -1.80 -9.93
N PHE A 189 2.49 -2.34 -10.02
CA PHE A 189 1.56 -2.45 -8.89
C PHE A 189 2.18 -3.24 -7.73
N GLY A 190 2.72 -4.41 -8.03
CA GLY A 190 3.34 -5.23 -7.01
C GLY A 190 4.49 -4.52 -6.29
N LEU A 191 5.39 -3.87 -7.05
CA LEU A 191 6.52 -3.12 -6.49
C LEU A 191 6.09 -1.88 -5.70
N LEU A 192 4.91 -1.32 -6.00
CA LEU A 192 4.37 -0.17 -5.28
C LEU A 192 3.79 -0.56 -3.91
N ILE A 193 3.35 -1.80 -3.70
CA ILE A 193 2.76 -2.25 -2.43
C ILE A 193 3.74 -2.09 -1.24
N PRO A 194 4.98 -2.63 -1.27
CA PRO A 194 5.94 -2.42 -0.19
C PRO A 194 6.19 -0.95 0.09
N HIS A 195 6.31 -0.15 -0.97
CA HIS A 195 6.53 1.29 -0.86
C HIS A 195 5.34 2.01 -0.21
N ALA A 196 4.12 1.63 -0.55
CA ALA A 196 2.91 2.16 0.06
C ALA A 196 2.77 1.79 1.54
N ILE A 197 3.17 0.55 1.95
CA ILE A 197 3.25 0.15 3.35
C ILE A 197 4.21 1.05 4.13
N TRP A 198 5.38 1.34 3.55
CA TRP A 198 6.35 2.25 4.16
C TRP A 198 5.80 3.67 4.33
N HIS A 199 5.11 4.21 3.33
CA HIS A 199 4.48 5.54 3.41
C HIS A 199 3.41 5.59 4.50
N GLU A 200 2.48 4.61 4.53
CA GLU A 200 1.47 4.49 5.58
C GLU A 200 2.12 4.44 6.96
N SER A 201 3.06 3.51 7.12
CA SER A 201 3.72 3.29 8.41
C SER A 201 4.50 4.53 8.88
N THR A 202 5.19 5.22 7.98
CA THR A 202 5.92 6.45 8.32
C THR A 202 4.99 7.57 8.74
N LEU A 203 3.91 7.83 7.98
CA LEU A 203 2.96 8.89 8.32
C LEU A 203 2.22 8.60 9.63
N THR A 204 1.85 7.34 9.86
CA THR A 204 1.17 6.92 11.08
C THR A 204 2.13 6.93 12.28
N PHE A 205 3.39 6.52 12.09
CA PHE A 205 4.45 6.65 13.10
C PHE A 205 4.67 8.10 13.54
N LEU A 206 4.61 9.05 12.61
CA LEU A 206 4.69 10.48 12.90
C LEU A 206 3.40 11.05 13.55
N GLY A 207 2.39 10.23 13.79
CA GLY A 207 1.12 10.64 14.40
C GLY A 207 0.18 11.39 13.46
N LEU A 208 0.44 11.36 12.14
CA LEU A 208 -0.38 12.01 11.12
C LEU A 208 -1.35 11.04 10.42
N GLY A 209 -1.14 9.74 10.61
CA GLY A 209 -1.93 8.69 9.97
C GLY A 209 -3.11 8.20 10.79
N LEU A 210 -3.24 6.88 10.92
CA LEU A 210 -4.35 6.23 11.62
C LEU A 210 -4.31 6.51 13.13
N PRO A 211 -5.49 6.63 13.78
CA PRO A 211 -5.56 6.88 15.20
C PRO A 211 -5.06 5.67 16.00
N PRO A 212 -4.55 5.86 17.24
CA PRO A 212 -3.93 4.80 18.06
C PRO A 212 -4.86 3.60 18.40
N HIS A 213 -6.17 3.79 18.33
CA HIS A 213 -7.15 2.72 18.58
C HIS A 213 -7.32 1.80 17.36
N GLN A 214 -6.90 2.22 16.17
CA GLN A 214 -6.84 1.39 14.98
C GLN A 214 -5.41 0.85 14.82
N PRO A 215 -5.17 -0.44 15.10
CA PRO A 215 -3.84 -1.00 14.97
C PRO A 215 -3.43 -1.02 13.49
N SER A 216 -2.32 -0.36 13.17
CA SER A 216 -1.56 -0.50 11.95
C SER A 216 -0.09 -0.71 12.33
N LEU A 217 0.76 -1.14 11.41
CA LEU A 217 2.18 -1.26 11.73
C LEU A 217 2.76 0.08 12.17
N GLY A 218 2.37 1.18 11.52
CA GLY A 218 2.80 2.53 11.89
C GLY A 218 2.32 2.97 13.26
N SER A 219 1.05 2.68 13.65
CA SER A 219 0.53 3.03 14.97
C SER A 219 1.20 2.20 16.08
N LEU A 220 1.53 0.93 15.81
CA LEU A 220 2.28 0.10 16.74
C LEU A 220 3.71 0.58 16.93
N LEU A 221 4.38 1.02 15.86
CA LEU A 221 5.71 1.64 15.94
C LEU A 221 5.69 2.93 16.78
N ASN A 222 4.68 3.78 16.59
CA ASN A 222 4.51 5.00 17.39
C ASN A 222 4.35 4.70 18.89
N LEU A 223 3.49 3.74 19.23
CA LEU A 223 3.31 3.29 20.63
C LEU A 223 4.57 2.62 21.17
N GLY A 224 5.24 1.80 20.35
CA GLY A 224 6.48 1.13 20.72
C GLY A 224 7.62 2.10 21.03
N GLN A 225 7.72 3.21 20.30
CA GLN A 225 8.71 4.27 20.59
C GLN A 225 8.52 4.85 21.99
N GLN A 226 7.29 5.08 22.40
CA GLN A 226 6.98 5.58 23.75
C GLN A 226 7.35 4.56 24.82
N ALA A 227 7.15 3.27 24.56
CA ALA A 227 7.47 2.18 25.47
C ALA A 227 8.98 1.91 25.62
N LEU A 228 9.82 2.39 24.71
CA LEU A 228 11.29 2.29 24.84
C LEU A 228 11.80 2.98 26.11
N LEU A 229 11.18 4.08 26.52
CA LEU A 229 11.56 4.83 27.73
C LEU A 229 11.34 4.02 29.01
N THR A 230 10.48 3.00 28.95
CA THR A 230 10.23 2.06 30.05
C THR A 230 11.02 0.75 29.95
N GLY A 231 11.93 0.64 28.99
CA GLY A 231 12.75 -0.56 28.74
C GLY A 231 12.05 -1.65 27.92
N SER A 232 10.82 -1.40 27.44
CA SER A 232 10.01 -2.39 26.70
C SER A 232 10.34 -2.41 25.20
N TRP A 233 11.59 -2.74 24.86
CA TRP A 233 12.13 -2.67 23.48
C TRP A 233 11.40 -3.56 22.47
N TRP A 234 10.82 -4.69 22.92
CA TRP A 234 10.08 -5.63 22.05
C TRP A 234 8.85 -5.00 21.43
N THR A 235 8.24 -4.01 22.09
CA THR A 235 7.05 -3.31 21.58
C THR A 235 7.34 -2.50 20.30
N LEU A 236 8.57 -2.08 20.10
CA LEU A 236 9.04 -1.47 18.85
C LEU A 236 9.63 -2.51 17.90
N ALA A 237 10.43 -3.44 18.40
CA ALA A 237 11.18 -4.41 17.58
C ALA A 237 10.25 -5.37 16.82
N ALA A 238 9.14 -5.82 17.44
CA ALA A 238 8.22 -6.75 16.80
C ALA A 238 7.49 -6.13 15.57
N PRO A 239 6.82 -4.98 15.66
CA PRO A 239 6.20 -4.37 14.48
C PRO A 239 7.23 -3.89 13.44
N ALA A 240 8.41 -3.43 13.86
CA ALA A 240 9.50 -3.07 12.93
C ALA A 240 10.02 -4.28 12.16
N GLY A 241 10.28 -5.38 12.85
CA GLY A 241 10.69 -6.65 12.22
C GLY A 241 9.63 -7.17 11.26
N LEU A 242 8.36 -7.12 11.64
CA LEU A 242 7.25 -7.56 10.78
C LEU A 242 7.12 -6.67 9.54
N LEU A 243 7.30 -5.35 9.67
CA LEU A 243 7.32 -4.42 8.54
C LEU A 243 8.43 -4.79 7.53
N VAL A 244 9.65 -5.03 8.02
CA VAL A 244 10.80 -5.41 7.18
C VAL A 244 10.55 -6.75 6.51
N VAL A 245 10.16 -7.78 7.26
CA VAL A 245 9.88 -9.13 6.72
C VAL A 245 8.79 -9.07 5.65
N THR A 246 7.71 -8.35 5.91
CA THR A 246 6.59 -8.22 4.96
C THR A 246 7.04 -7.53 3.66
N THR A 247 7.76 -6.42 3.76
CA THR A 247 8.22 -5.68 2.58
C THR A 247 9.22 -6.48 1.76
N VAL A 248 10.14 -7.19 2.41
CA VAL A 248 11.11 -8.08 1.75
C VAL A 248 10.40 -9.27 1.10
N ALA A 249 9.46 -9.92 1.80
CA ALA A 249 8.70 -11.04 1.28
C ALA A 249 7.89 -10.67 0.03
N ILE A 250 7.15 -9.55 0.08
CA ILE A 250 6.38 -9.06 -1.08
C ILE A 250 7.33 -8.75 -2.25
N THR A 251 8.44 -8.07 -1.99
CA THR A 251 9.41 -7.72 -3.04
C THR A 251 10.04 -8.97 -3.67
N ALA A 252 10.34 -9.99 -2.86
CA ALA A 252 10.91 -11.25 -3.35
C ALA A 252 9.93 -12.05 -4.23
N LEU A 253 8.62 -12.00 -3.90
CA LEU A 253 7.57 -12.67 -4.69
C LEU A 253 7.34 -12.02 -6.06
N ILE A 254 7.63 -10.72 -6.19
CA ILE A 254 7.36 -9.94 -7.40
C ILE A 254 8.54 -9.91 -8.36
N LYS A 255 9.76 -10.28 -7.92
CA LYS A 255 10.90 -10.33 -8.83
C LYS A 255 10.54 -11.12 -10.10
N PRO A 256 10.64 -10.50 -11.30
CA PRO A 256 10.42 -11.23 -12.53
C PRO A 256 11.37 -12.45 -12.52
N LYS A 257 10.84 -13.64 -12.79
CA LYS A 257 11.72 -14.76 -13.18
C LYS A 257 12.55 -14.24 -14.34
N GLU A 258 13.84 -14.09 -14.15
CA GLU A 258 14.76 -13.87 -15.25
C GLU A 258 14.48 -14.98 -16.26
N GLN A 259 13.87 -14.61 -17.39
CA GLN A 259 13.78 -15.52 -18.50
C GLN A 259 15.21 -15.67 -19.00
N HIS A 260 15.83 -16.79 -18.63
CA HIS A 260 17.02 -17.28 -19.31
C HIS A 260 16.63 -17.46 -20.79
N HIS A 261 16.84 -16.43 -21.58
CA HIS A 261 16.98 -16.56 -23.01
C HIS A 261 18.37 -17.11 -23.25
N GLY A 262 18.46 -18.47 -23.32
CA GLY A 262 19.57 -19.16 -23.94
C GLY A 262 19.48 -19.01 -25.47
#